data_0ebe07edfd3faf4e89f60572d6de2402
#
_entry.id   0ebe07edfd3faf4e89f60572d6de2402
#
_cell.length_a   1.000
_cell.length_b   1.000
_cell.length_c   1.000
_cell.angle_alpha   90.00
_cell.angle_beta   90.00
_cell.angle_gamma   90.00
#
_symmetry.space_group_name_H-M   'P 1'
#
loop_
_entity.id
_entity.type
_entity.pdbx_description
1 polymer ?
#
loop_
_entity_poly.entity_id
_entity_poly.type
_entity_poly.pdbx_seq_one_letter_code
_entity_poly.pdbx_strand_id
1 'polypeptide(L)'
;MISVDVGLAEIDAIFLDLDGTIYLGGELIPGALEFLERCDEQSVTRFFLSNNSSRSVSQYVSKLIGLGIPTTADEVLLSTHDLLSWLASNGVTAVWLVGTEGMREMLESQGISTRSESPEYVVLGYDTEISYEKIATASIHMHNGVPMVASHPDMVCPSPEGGLPDTGAYMAMFEATTGVRPVHVCGKPEPGMILHKIEALGLEPGRCAMVGDRLYTDMAMATRAGVKGILVLSGEATESDVAALTVGAEQIPALIVGSVDELLR
;
A
#
# COMPACT_ATOMS: atom_id res chain seq x y z
N MET A 1 -16.07 23.01 8.11
CA MET A 1 -16.30 21.66 8.67
C MET A 1 -17.44 21.03 7.89
N ILE A 2 -17.16 20.10 7.00
CA ILE A 2 -18.19 19.28 6.34
C ILE A 2 -18.15 17.96 7.11
N SER A 3 -18.97 17.86 8.14
CA SER A 3 -19.26 16.59 8.80
C SER A 3 -20.30 15.88 7.96
N VAL A 4 -19.87 15.03 7.06
CA VAL A 4 -20.74 13.98 6.54
C VAL A 4 -20.63 12.85 7.56
N ASP A 5 -21.74 12.58 8.24
CA ASP A 5 -21.85 11.43 9.16
C ASP A 5 -21.70 10.16 8.32
N VAL A 6 -20.48 9.65 8.20
CA VAL A 6 -20.19 8.37 7.55
C VAL A 6 -20.30 7.28 8.60
N GLY A 7 -21.55 6.99 8.99
CA GLY A 7 -21.82 5.86 9.87
C GLY A 7 -21.34 4.54 9.23
N LEU A 8 -20.71 3.65 10.01
CA LEU A 8 -20.33 2.30 9.54
C LEU A 8 -21.53 1.51 8.97
N ALA A 9 -22.74 1.84 9.38
CA ALA A 9 -23.98 1.21 8.90
C ALA A 9 -24.22 1.30 7.38
N GLU A 10 -23.56 2.24 6.69
CA GLU A 10 -23.65 2.38 5.23
C GLU A 10 -22.45 1.76 4.49
N ILE A 11 -21.52 1.14 5.21
CA ILE A 11 -20.28 0.59 4.66
C ILE A 11 -20.35 -0.93 4.64
N ASP A 12 -20.09 -1.55 3.48
CA ASP A 12 -20.00 -3.00 3.32
C ASP A 12 -18.56 -3.50 3.51
N ALA A 13 -17.57 -2.68 3.09
CA ALA A 13 -16.16 -3.01 3.25
C ALA A 13 -15.32 -1.78 3.60
N ILE A 14 -14.32 -2.00 4.43
CA ILE A 14 -13.37 -0.98 4.86
C ILE A 14 -11.94 -1.42 4.57
N PHE A 15 -11.20 -0.56 3.91
CA PHE A 15 -9.80 -0.72 3.58
C PHE A 15 -8.99 0.14 4.55
N LEU A 16 -8.10 -0.49 5.31
CA LEU A 16 -7.38 0.12 6.43
C LEU A 16 -5.90 0.21 6.11
N ASP A 17 -5.34 1.41 6.05
CA ASP A 17 -3.90 1.53 6.19
C ASP A 17 -3.44 1.01 7.56
N LEU A 18 -2.17 0.73 7.71
CA LEU A 18 -1.62 0.10 8.90
C LEU A 18 -0.82 1.06 9.78
N ASP A 19 0.34 1.54 9.29
CA ASP A 19 1.24 2.40 10.05
C ASP A 19 0.67 3.82 10.17
N GLY A 20 0.42 4.30 11.39
CA GLY A 20 -0.23 5.58 11.65
C GLY A 20 -1.76 5.51 11.73
N THR A 21 -2.38 4.38 11.34
CA THR A 21 -3.83 4.18 11.32
C THR A 21 -4.30 3.14 12.33
N ILE A 22 -3.72 1.94 12.32
CA ILE A 22 -4.06 0.83 13.23
C ILE A 22 -3.01 0.67 14.32
N TYR A 23 -1.74 0.83 13.96
CA TYR A 23 -0.62 0.82 14.91
C TYR A 23 0.41 1.89 14.52
N LEU A 24 1.28 2.24 15.44
CA LEU A 24 2.42 3.13 15.21
C LEU A 24 3.64 2.57 15.96
N GLY A 25 4.76 2.39 15.25
CA GLY A 25 6.00 1.91 15.85
C GLY A 25 5.92 0.52 16.51
N GLY A 26 4.90 -0.29 16.17
CA GLY A 26 4.68 -1.62 16.75
C GLY A 26 3.71 -1.68 17.93
N GLU A 27 3.12 -0.56 18.33
CA GLU A 27 2.06 -0.48 19.35
C GLU A 27 0.74 -0.11 18.69
N LEU A 28 -0.36 -0.71 19.16
CA LEU A 28 -1.70 -0.39 18.66
C LEU A 28 -2.07 1.07 18.99
N ILE A 29 -2.73 1.73 18.04
CA ILE A 29 -3.39 3.01 18.31
C ILE A 29 -4.56 2.74 19.28
N PRO A 30 -4.75 3.57 20.32
CA PRO A 30 -5.85 3.40 21.26
C PRO A 30 -7.20 3.29 20.56
N GLY A 31 -8.00 2.30 20.95
CA GLY A 31 -9.31 2.02 20.36
C GLY A 31 -9.30 1.24 19.04
N ALA A 32 -8.12 0.87 18.50
CA ALA A 32 -8.04 0.13 17.24
C ALA A 32 -8.69 -1.26 17.33
N LEU A 33 -8.50 -1.99 18.42
CA LEU A 33 -9.13 -3.32 18.59
C LEU A 33 -10.65 -3.21 18.70
N GLU A 34 -11.14 -2.30 19.52
CA GLU A 34 -12.57 -2.03 19.68
C GLU A 34 -13.22 -1.60 18.36
N PHE A 35 -12.50 -0.80 17.55
CA PHE A 35 -12.96 -0.43 16.21
C PHE A 35 -13.08 -1.66 15.30
N LEU A 36 -12.08 -2.53 15.28
CA LEU A 36 -12.09 -3.75 14.47
C LEU A 36 -13.20 -4.73 14.94
N GLU A 37 -13.42 -4.88 16.25
CA GLU A 37 -14.54 -5.64 16.81
C GLU A 37 -15.89 -5.05 16.37
N ARG A 38 -16.00 -3.72 16.36
CA ARG A 38 -17.21 -3.04 15.90
C ARG A 38 -17.48 -3.27 14.40
N CYS A 39 -16.45 -3.32 13.56
CA CYS A 39 -16.60 -3.71 12.16
C CYS A 39 -17.20 -5.14 12.05
N ASP A 40 -16.71 -6.08 12.85
CA ASP A 40 -17.22 -7.46 12.87
C ASP A 40 -18.69 -7.52 13.33
N GLU A 41 -19.05 -6.82 14.42
CA GLU A 41 -20.42 -6.73 14.92
C GLU A 41 -21.40 -6.18 13.88
N GLN A 42 -20.94 -5.26 13.05
CA GLN A 42 -21.75 -4.64 11.99
C GLN A 42 -21.64 -5.35 10.65
N SER A 43 -20.91 -6.48 10.58
CA SER A 43 -20.68 -7.25 9.36
C SER A 43 -19.98 -6.44 8.26
N VAL A 44 -19.13 -5.48 8.62
CA VAL A 44 -18.26 -4.73 7.71
C VAL A 44 -17.01 -5.56 7.43
N THR A 45 -16.80 -5.91 6.16
CA THR A 45 -15.62 -6.67 5.76
C THR A 45 -14.37 -5.78 5.85
N ARG A 46 -13.30 -6.28 6.50
CA ARG A 46 -12.06 -5.52 6.70
C ARG A 46 -10.96 -5.99 5.78
N PHE A 47 -10.16 -5.03 5.28
CA PHE A 47 -8.93 -5.30 4.55
C PHE A 47 -7.81 -4.39 5.08
N PHE A 48 -6.64 -4.96 5.30
CA PHE A 48 -5.43 -4.26 5.76
C PHE A 48 -4.52 -4.00 4.57
N LEU A 49 -4.24 -2.72 4.29
CA LEU A 49 -3.46 -2.29 3.14
C LEU A 49 -2.07 -1.79 3.55
N SER A 50 -1.04 -2.20 2.80
CA SER A 50 0.29 -1.63 2.97
C SER A 50 1.02 -1.49 1.64
N ASN A 51 1.70 -0.35 1.45
CA ASN A 51 2.64 -0.18 0.34
C ASN A 51 3.94 -0.98 0.56
N ASN A 52 4.26 -1.32 1.80
CA ASN A 52 5.51 -1.99 2.11
C ASN A 52 5.60 -3.39 1.48
N SER A 53 6.42 -3.50 0.44
CA SER A 53 6.66 -4.73 -0.31
C SER A 53 7.82 -5.58 0.23
N SER A 54 8.45 -5.17 1.35
CA SER A 54 9.56 -5.92 1.93
C SER A 54 9.17 -7.21 2.63
N ARG A 55 7.88 -7.41 2.88
CA ARG A 55 7.33 -8.56 3.62
C ARG A 55 6.32 -9.33 2.80
N SER A 56 6.26 -10.64 3.04
CA SER A 56 5.20 -11.50 2.51
C SER A 56 3.88 -11.32 3.28
N VAL A 57 2.78 -11.79 2.70
CA VAL A 57 1.47 -11.82 3.36
C VAL A 57 1.53 -12.55 4.70
N SER A 58 2.20 -13.71 4.76
CA SER A 58 2.32 -14.51 5.99
C SER A 58 3.03 -13.76 7.12
N GLN A 59 4.04 -12.94 6.78
CA GLN A 59 4.73 -12.10 7.76
C GLN A 59 3.83 -10.98 8.29
N TYR A 60 2.97 -10.38 7.44
CA TYR A 60 1.99 -9.39 7.88
C TYR A 60 0.90 -10.02 8.76
N VAL A 61 0.34 -11.17 8.36
CA VAL A 61 -0.62 -11.92 9.18
C VAL A 61 -0.02 -12.23 10.56
N SER A 62 1.22 -12.73 10.61
CA SER A 62 1.91 -12.99 11.88
C SER A 62 2.10 -11.73 12.73
N LYS A 63 2.44 -10.58 12.10
CA LYS A 63 2.55 -9.30 12.80
C LYS A 63 1.23 -8.85 13.39
N LEU A 64 0.14 -8.89 12.62
CA LEU A 64 -1.20 -8.47 13.08
C LEU A 64 -1.73 -9.37 14.20
N ILE A 65 -1.58 -10.69 14.07
CA ILE A 65 -1.92 -11.64 15.14
C ILE A 65 -1.09 -11.37 16.39
N GLY A 66 0.20 -11.07 16.25
CA GLY A 66 1.09 -10.70 17.36
C GLY A 66 0.67 -9.42 18.09
N LEU A 67 -0.03 -8.51 17.41
CA LEU A 67 -0.64 -7.31 17.98
C LEU A 67 -2.06 -7.56 18.56
N GLY A 68 -2.55 -8.81 18.51
CA GLY A 68 -3.89 -9.16 18.98
C GLY A 68 -5.01 -8.97 17.97
N ILE A 69 -4.69 -8.72 16.69
CA ILE A 69 -5.66 -8.55 15.61
C ILE A 69 -5.85 -9.89 14.89
N PRO A 70 -7.01 -10.57 15.06
CA PRO A 70 -7.34 -11.76 14.28
C PRO A 70 -7.37 -11.41 12.78
N THR A 71 -6.56 -12.10 11.99
CA THR A 71 -6.39 -11.75 10.56
C THR A 71 -6.09 -13.00 9.74
N THR A 72 -6.63 -13.05 8.54
CA THR A 72 -6.36 -14.08 7.54
C THR A 72 -5.54 -13.50 6.37
N ALA A 73 -4.98 -14.38 5.55
CA ALA A 73 -4.21 -13.96 4.37
C ALA A 73 -5.06 -13.17 3.35
N ASP A 74 -6.35 -13.49 3.24
CA ASP A 74 -7.27 -12.84 2.29
C ASP A 74 -7.62 -11.40 2.69
N GLU A 75 -7.40 -11.03 3.95
CA GLU A 75 -7.62 -9.68 4.47
C GLU A 75 -6.40 -8.76 4.31
N VAL A 76 -5.23 -9.29 3.96
CA VAL A 76 -3.98 -8.50 3.81
C VAL A 76 -3.72 -8.21 2.34
N LEU A 77 -3.71 -6.91 2.00
CA LEU A 77 -3.45 -6.40 0.65
C LEU A 77 -2.14 -5.61 0.63
N LEU A 78 -1.16 -6.10 -0.12
CA LEU A 78 0.14 -5.46 -0.27
C LEU A 78 0.28 -4.87 -1.67
N SER A 79 1.10 -3.85 -1.83
CA SER A 79 1.45 -3.30 -3.14
C SER A 79 2.00 -4.36 -4.10
N THR A 80 2.59 -5.44 -3.56
CA THR A 80 3.02 -6.61 -4.34
C THR A 80 1.85 -7.31 -5.04
N HIS A 81 0.62 -7.31 -4.48
CA HIS A 81 -0.56 -7.88 -5.16
C HIS A 81 -0.95 -7.05 -6.39
N ASP A 82 -0.89 -5.71 -6.27
CA ASP A 82 -1.15 -4.82 -7.40
C ASP A 82 -0.11 -5.02 -8.50
N LEU A 83 1.17 -5.13 -8.12
CA LEU A 83 2.25 -5.48 -9.04
C LEU A 83 2.02 -6.83 -9.73
N LEU A 84 1.65 -7.88 -8.99
CA LEU A 84 1.36 -9.20 -9.55
C LEU A 84 0.21 -9.14 -10.56
N SER A 85 -0.85 -8.40 -10.25
CA SER A 85 -1.98 -8.18 -11.15
C SER A 85 -1.55 -7.45 -12.43
N TRP A 86 -0.69 -6.43 -12.29
CA TRP A 86 -0.15 -5.70 -13.43
C TRP A 86 0.75 -6.60 -14.30
N LEU A 87 1.66 -7.36 -13.69
CA LEU A 87 2.54 -8.30 -14.41
C LEU A 87 1.72 -9.36 -15.15
N ALA A 88 0.71 -9.94 -14.51
CA ALA A 88 -0.18 -10.93 -15.13
C ALA A 88 -0.95 -10.35 -16.33
N SER A 89 -1.50 -9.12 -16.18
CA SER A 89 -2.23 -8.42 -17.26
C SER A 89 -1.34 -8.09 -18.46
N ASN A 90 -0.02 -7.98 -18.26
CA ASN A 90 0.97 -7.76 -19.32
C ASN A 90 1.65 -9.06 -19.80
N GLY A 91 1.22 -10.23 -19.30
CA GLY A 91 1.74 -11.53 -19.71
C GLY A 91 3.19 -11.78 -19.32
N VAL A 92 3.70 -11.08 -18.29
CA VAL A 92 5.10 -11.14 -17.85
C VAL A 92 5.38 -12.44 -17.09
N THR A 93 6.43 -13.14 -17.49
CA THR A 93 6.85 -14.41 -16.89
C THR A 93 8.26 -14.41 -16.34
N ALA A 94 9.08 -13.40 -16.69
CA ALA A 94 10.48 -13.33 -16.31
C ALA A 94 10.91 -11.89 -16.00
N VAL A 95 11.46 -11.68 -14.80
CA VAL A 95 11.93 -10.36 -14.34
C VAL A 95 13.32 -10.45 -13.70
N TRP A 96 13.96 -9.28 -13.58
CA TRP A 96 15.06 -9.12 -12.63
C TRP A 96 14.53 -8.37 -11.40
N LEU A 97 14.48 -9.05 -10.25
CA LEU A 97 13.93 -8.48 -9.02
C LEU A 97 15.02 -7.79 -8.19
N VAL A 98 14.80 -6.53 -7.85
CA VAL A 98 15.42 -5.82 -6.74
C VAL A 98 14.36 -5.76 -5.63
N GLY A 99 14.40 -6.75 -4.75
CA GLY A 99 13.40 -6.97 -3.70
C GLY A 99 13.87 -8.02 -2.73
N THR A 100 13.13 -8.18 -1.63
CA THR A 100 13.41 -9.14 -0.57
C THR A 100 13.04 -10.58 -0.97
N GLU A 101 13.49 -11.52 -0.16
CA GLU A 101 13.11 -12.93 -0.28
C GLU A 101 11.58 -13.10 -0.20
N GLY A 102 10.89 -12.39 0.72
CA GLY A 102 9.44 -12.46 0.84
C GLY A 102 8.71 -12.00 -0.42
N MET A 103 9.19 -10.94 -1.08
CA MET A 103 8.66 -10.50 -2.36
C MET A 103 8.96 -11.50 -3.48
N ARG A 104 10.16 -12.10 -3.47
CA ARG A 104 10.55 -13.15 -4.42
C ARG A 104 9.60 -14.35 -4.37
N GLU A 105 9.33 -14.85 -3.16
CA GLU A 105 8.40 -15.97 -2.95
C GLU A 105 7.01 -15.68 -3.51
N MET A 106 6.50 -14.45 -3.32
CA MET A 106 5.20 -14.05 -3.87
C MET A 106 5.18 -14.09 -5.40
N LEU A 107 6.22 -13.55 -6.07
CA LEU A 107 6.31 -13.56 -7.54
C LEU A 107 6.46 -14.99 -8.08
N GLU A 108 7.37 -15.78 -7.49
CA GLU A 108 7.64 -17.15 -7.92
C GLU A 108 6.44 -18.09 -7.70
N SER A 109 5.62 -17.86 -6.67
CA SER A 109 4.36 -18.59 -6.46
C SER A 109 3.34 -18.39 -7.59
N GLN A 110 3.46 -17.30 -8.34
CA GLN A 110 2.66 -17.00 -9.53
C GLN A 110 3.36 -17.42 -10.86
N GLY A 111 4.46 -18.18 -10.76
CA GLY A 111 5.19 -18.68 -11.91
C GLY A 111 6.12 -17.66 -12.59
N ILE A 112 6.41 -16.53 -11.94
CA ILE A 112 7.29 -15.49 -12.46
C ILE A 112 8.74 -15.78 -12.03
N SER A 113 9.65 -15.94 -13.00
CA SER A 113 11.09 -16.06 -12.74
C SER A 113 11.66 -14.72 -12.30
N THR A 114 12.33 -14.67 -11.15
CA THR A 114 12.77 -13.40 -10.52
C THR A 114 14.26 -13.09 -10.71
N ARG A 115 15.04 -13.99 -11.33
CA ARG A 115 16.48 -13.85 -11.62
C ARG A 115 16.80 -14.20 -13.07
N SER A 116 16.00 -13.71 -13.99
CA SER A 116 16.17 -13.99 -15.42
C SER A 116 17.42 -13.28 -15.97
N GLU A 117 18.21 -13.99 -16.77
CA GLU A 117 19.30 -13.38 -17.56
C GLU A 117 18.77 -12.54 -18.74
N SER A 118 17.53 -12.77 -19.13
CA SER A 118 16.82 -12.02 -20.19
C SER A 118 15.45 -11.56 -19.67
N PRO A 119 15.41 -10.64 -18.69
CA PRO A 119 14.16 -10.22 -18.06
C PRO A 119 13.36 -9.33 -18.99
N GLU A 120 12.03 -9.45 -18.93
CA GLU A 120 11.09 -8.56 -19.60
C GLU A 120 11.01 -7.18 -18.90
N TYR A 121 11.18 -7.20 -17.57
CA TYR A 121 11.21 -5.99 -16.72
C TYR A 121 12.24 -6.13 -15.60
N VAL A 122 12.80 -4.98 -15.18
CA VAL A 122 13.39 -4.83 -13.85
C VAL A 122 12.28 -4.44 -12.90
N VAL A 123 12.06 -5.24 -11.85
CA VAL A 123 11.05 -5.01 -10.82
C VAL A 123 11.72 -4.46 -9.58
N LEU A 124 11.23 -3.30 -9.09
CA LEU A 124 11.70 -2.70 -7.84
C LEU A 124 10.65 -2.87 -6.74
N GLY A 125 11.11 -3.34 -5.58
CA GLY A 125 10.40 -3.31 -4.32
C GLY A 125 11.22 -2.65 -3.22
N TYR A 126 10.65 -2.53 -2.03
CA TYR A 126 11.38 -2.12 -0.83
C TYR A 126 12.33 -3.26 -0.42
N ASP A 127 13.55 -3.20 -0.88
CA ASP A 127 14.58 -4.24 -0.67
C ASP A 127 15.45 -3.94 0.55
N THR A 128 15.06 -4.48 1.71
CA THR A 128 15.87 -4.41 2.93
C THR A 128 17.05 -5.39 2.92
N GLU A 129 17.19 -6.20 1.87
CA GLU A 129 18.26 -7.17 1.63
C GLU A 129 19.12 -6.76 0.43
N ILE A 130 19.14 -5.46 0.10
CA ILE A 130 19.81 -4.93 -1.08
C ILE A 130 21.30 -5.25 -1.09
N SER A 131 21.80 -5.67 -2.25
CA SER A 131 23.24 -5.91 -2.48
C SER A 131 23.70 -5.16 -3.72
N TYR A 132 25.02 -4.88 -3.79
CA TYR A 132 25.59 -4.24 -4.98
C TYR A 132 25.36 -5.07 -6.24
N GLU A 133 25.41 -6.40 -6.13
CA GLU A 133 25.13 -7.31 -7.25
C GLU A 133 23.72 -7.13 -7.80
N LYS A 134 22.70 -7.08 -6.93
CA LYS A 134 21.31 -6.86 -7.36
C LYS A 134 21.16 -5.56 -8.15
N ILE A 135 21.70 -4.43 -7.63
CA ILE A 135 21.57 -3.12 -8.26
C ILE A 135 22.43 -2.98 -9.50
N ALA A 136 23.64 -3.55 -9.52
CA ALA A 136 24.54 -3.51 -10.67
C ALA A 136 23.93 -4.27 -11.87
N THR A 137 23.40 -5.48 -11.63
CA THR A 137 22.75 -6.28 -12.68
C THR A 137 21.47 -5.59 -13.18
N ALA A 138 20.66 -5.03 -12.28
CA ALA A 138 19.48 -4.23 -12.67
C ALA A 138 19.88 -3.06 -13.58
N SER A 139 20.93 -2.30 -13.22
CA SER A 139 21.44 -1.21 -14.05
C SER A 139 21.88 -1.68 -15.44
N ILE A 140 22.58 -2.83 -15.53
CA ILE A 140 23.02 -3.40 -16.81
C ILE A 140 21.79 -3.75 -17.68
N HIS A 141 20.77 -4.38 -17.12
CA HIS A 141 19.53 -4.68 -17.84
C HIS A 141 18.85 -3.40 -18.36
N MET A 142 18.75 -2.36 -17.53
CA MET A 142 18.18 -1.07 -17.95
C MET A 142 18.99 -0.39 -19.06
N HIS A 143 20.33 -0.40 -18.99
CA HIS A 143 21.20 0.09 -20.07
C HIS A 143 21.02 -0.70 -21.37
N ASN A 144 20.63 -1.96 -21.30
CA ASN A 144 20.30 -2.80 -22.46
C ASN A 144 18.83 -2.64 -22.93
N GLY A 145 18.11 -1.65 -22.39
CA GLY A 145 16.76 -1.30 -22.82
C GLY A 145 15.63 -2.03 -22.09
N VAL A 146 15.90 -2.78 -21.02
CA VAL A 146 14.86 -3.41 -20.20
C VAL A 146 14.14 -2.34 -19.41
N PRO A 147 12.79 -2.22 -19.51
CA PRO A 147 12.01 -1.25 -18.76
C PRO A 147 11.93 -1.61 -17.26
N MET A 148 11.62 -0.62 -16.44
CA MET A 148 11.49 -0.74 -14.99
C MET A 148 10.03 -0.59 -14.56
N VAL A 149 9.58 -1.38 -13.60
CA VAL A 149 8.31 -1.24 -12.87
C VAL A 149 8.58 -1.28 -11.37
N ALA A 150 7.80 -0.51 -10.60
CA ALA A 150 7.97 -0.43 -9.15
C ALA A 150 6.71 -0.84 -8.38
N SER A 151 6.90 -1.43 -7.21
CA SER A 151 5.79 -1.88 -6.35
C SER A 151 5.02 -0.74 -5.68
N HIS A 152 5.67 0.42 -5.44
CA HIS A 152 5.06 1.61 -4.85
C HIS A 152 6.01 2.82 -4.96
N PRO A 153 5.50 4.06 -4.78
CA PRO A 153 6.29 5.28 -4.98
C PRO A 153 7.01 5.80 -3.73
N ASP A 154 6.81 5.21 -2.55
CA ASP A 154 7.25 5.80 -1.28
C ASP A 154 8.76 6.01 -1.25
N MET A 155 9.18 7.26 -1.00
CA MET A 155 10.58 7.65 -0.94
C MET A 155 11.28 7.22 0.34
N VAL A 156 10.49 7.14 1.42
CA VAL A 156 10.98 6.94 2.78
C VAL A 156 10.08 5.97 3.52
N CYS A 157 10.69 4.96 4.14
CA CYS A 157 10.04 4.14 5.17
C CYS A 157 10.30 4.77 6.54
N PRO A 158 9.27 5.15 7.32
CA PRO A 158 9.45 5.69 8.66
C PRO A 158 10.12 4.68 9.60
N SER A 159 11.05 5.13 10.44
CA SER A 159 11.60 4.37 11.56
C SER A 159 11.85 5.27 12.77
N PRO A 160 11.93 4.71 13.99
CA PRO A 160 12.24 5.50 15.19
C PRO A 160 13.57 6.24 15.14
N GLU A 161 14.54 5.70 14.39
CA GLU A 161 15.88 6.29 14.23
C GLU A 161 15.94 7.33 13.09
N GLY A 162 14.88 7.46 12.29
CA GLY A 162 14.80 8.37 11.14
C GLY A 162 14.29 7.65 9.90
N GLY A 163 14.12 8.40 8.81
CA GLY A 163 13.64 7.86 7.55
C GLY A 163 14.64 6.94 6.87
N LEU A 164 14.21 5.76 6.48
CA LEU A 164 15.01 4.79 5.72
C LEU A 164 14.69 4.90 4.21
N PRO A 165 15.69 4.70 3.31
CA PRO A 165 15.43 4.70 1.86
C PRO A 165 14.42 3.62 1.49
N ASP A 166 13.37 3.98 0.75
CA ASP A 166 12.37 3.06 0.26
C ASP A 166 12.38 2.99 -1.28
N THR A 167 11.45 2.31 -1.90
CA THR A 167 11.38 2.02 -3.34
C THR A 167 11.53 3.28 -4.20
N GLY A 168 10.93 4.39 -3.79
CA GLY A 168 11.07 5.68 -4.48
C GLY A 168 12.50 6.21 -4.50
N ALA A 169 13.26 6.01 -3.41
CA ALA A 169 14.68 6.36 -3.36
C ALA A 169 15.50 5.47 -4.32
N TYR A 170 15.16 4.19 -4.44
CA TYR A 170 15.80 3.30 -5.40
C TYR A 170 15.46 3.69 -6.85
N MET A 171 14.21 4.09 -7.14
CA MET A 171 13.85 4.65 -8.45
C MET A 171 14.72 5.86 -8.80
N ALA A 172 14.90 6.81 -7.88
CA ALA A 172 15.73 7.99 -8.07
C ALA A 172 17.21 7.62 -8.33
N MET A 173 17.74 6.63 -7.59
CA MET A 173 19.09 6.11 -7.81
C MET A 173 19.26 5.53 -9.21
N PHE A 174 18.31 4.72 -9.67
CA PHE A 174 18.35 4.12 -11.02
C PHE A 174 18.15 5.15 -12.11
N GLU A 175 17.24 6.11 -11.93
CA GLU A 175 17.09 7.23 -12.87
C GLU A 175 18.40 8.03 -13.01
N ALA A 176 19.06 8.36 -11.90
CA ALA A 176 20.34 9.07 -11.92
C ALA A 176 21.45 8.25 -12.60
N THR A 177 21.43 6.93 -12.50
CA THR A 177 22.47 6.03 -13.04
C THR A 177 22.23 5.68 -14.51
N THR A 178 20.98 5.41 -14.90
CA THR A 178 20.62 4.82 -16.20
C THR A 178 19.78 5.73 -17.08
N GLY A 179 19.17 6.79 -16.51
CA GLY A 179 18.17 7.63 -17.18
C GLY A 179 16.79 6.95 -17.31
N VAL A 180 16.63 5.72 -16.82
CA VAL A 180 15.36 4.97 -16.93
C VAL A 180 14.43 5.34 -15.79
N ARG A 181 13.20 5.68 -16.12
CA ARG A 181 12.08 5.87 -15.19
C ARG A 181 11.15 4.67 -15.25
N PRO A 182 10.43 4.34 -14.15
CA PRO A 182 9.45 3.28 -14.20
C PRO A 182 8.36 3.58 -15.24
N VAL A 183 8.01 2.57 -16.03
CA VAL A 183 6.89 2.64 -16.97
C VAL A 183 5.55 2.51 -16.25
N HIS A 184 5.56 1.94 -15.04
CA HIS A 184 4.42 1.83 -14.15
C HIS A 184 4.89 1.77 -12.70
N VAL A 185 4.10 2.38 -11.80
CA VAL A 185 4.29 2.32 -10.35
C VAL A 185 2.99 1.84 -9.74
N CYS A 186 3.04 0.73 -9.03
CA CYS A 186 1.90 0.12 -8.34
C CYS A 186 1.70 0.69 -6.92
N GLY A 187 0.72 0.15 -6.21
CA GLY A 187 0.45 0.53 -4.82
C GLY A 187 -0.15 1.93 -4.67
N LYS A 188 -0.46 2.33 -3.44
CA LYS A 188 -1.03 3.65 -3.13
C LYS A 188 -0.14 4.78 -3.67
N PRO A 189 -0.67 5.80 -4.36
CA PRO A 189 -2.09 6.16 -4.53
C PRO A 189 -2.82 5.48 -5.68
N GLU A 190 -2.21 4.54 -6.42
CA GLU A 190 -2.91 3.81 -7.46
C GLU A 190 -3.98 2.90 -6.85
N PRO A 191 -5.21 2.85 -7.42
CA PRO A 191 -6.36 2.22 -6.78
C PRO A 191 -6.43 0.69 -6.94
N GLY A 192 -5.46 0.06 -7.61
CA GLY A 192 -5.50 -1.34 -8.02
C GLY A 192 -5.83 -2.30 -6.89
N MET A 193 -5.19 -2.16 -5.71
CA MET A 193 -5.47 -3.04 -4.56
C MET A 193 -6.94 -3.00 -4.14
N ILE A 194 -7.57 -1.83 -4.11
CA ILE A 194 -8.99 -1.66 -3.74
C ILE A 194 -9.88 -2.16 -4.86
N LEU A 195 -9.65 -1.73 -6.10
CA LEU A 195 -10.52 -2.06 -7.25
C LEU A 195 -10.57 -3.55 -7.53
N HIS A 196 -9.44 -4.25 -7.50
CA HIS A 196 -9.41 -5.70 -7.68
C HIS A 196 -10.23 -6.44 -6.60
N LYS A 197 -10.20 -5.94 -5.35
CA LYS A 197 -10.96 -6.55 -4.26
C LYS A 197 -12.46 -6.26 -4.35
N ILE A 198 -12.82 -5.01 -4.70
CA ILE A 198 -14.22 -4.61 -4.95
C ILE A 198 -14.82 -5.46 -6.07
N GLU A 199 -14.11 -5.62 -7.19
CA GLU A 199 -14.55 -6.43 -8.32
C GLU A 199 -14.71 -7.90 -7.93
N ALA A 200 -13.72 -8.48 -7.27
CA ALA A 200 -13.73 -9.89 -6.85
C ALA A 200 -14.90 -10.23 -5.90
N LEU A 201 -15.34 -9.27 -5.08
CA LEU A 201 -16.43 -9.45 -4.11
C LEU A 201 -17.76 -8.89 -4.60
N GLY A 202 -17.81 -8.25 -5.77
CA GLY A 202 -19.03 -7.65 -6.31
C GLY A 202 -19.56 -6.49 -5.45
N LEU A 203 -18.67 -5.72 -4.82
CA LEU A 203 -19.03 -4.60 -3.95
C LEU A 203 -19.30 -3.32 -4.74
N GLU A 204 -20.12 -2.43 -4.18
CA GLU A 204 -20.35 -1.09 -4.72
C GLU A 204 -19.32 -0.11 -4.13
N PRO A 205 -18.51 0.61 -4.94
CA PRO A 205 -17.49 1.53 -4.42
C PRO A 205 -18.03 2.57 -3.42
N GLY A 206 -19.24 3.11 -3.67
CA GLY A 206 -19.88 4.08 -2.78
C GLY A 206 -20.24 3.53 -1.39
N ARG A 207 -20.24 2.21 -1.22
CA ARG A 207 -20.43 1.50 0.06
C ARG A 207 -19.13 0.97 0.64
N CYS A 208 -17.99 1.44 0.12
CA CYS A 208 -16.66 1.13 0.64
C CYS A 208 -15.98 2.38 1.18
N ALA A 209 -15.08 2.20 2.14
CA ALA A 209 -14.25 3.28 2.68
C ALA A 209 -12.78 2.89 2.70
N MET A 210 -11.89 3.87 2.48
CA MET A 210 -10.46 3.80 2.77
C MET A 210 -10.17 4.68 3.99
N VAL A 211 -9.56 4.10 5.01
CA VAL A 211 -9.09 4.80 6.20
C VAL A 211 -7.57 4.83 6.17
N GLY A 212 -6.98 6.00 6.32
CA GLY A 212 -5.54 6.16 6.32
C GLY A 212 -5.11 7.49 6.90
N ASP A 213 -3.82 7.64 7.13
CA ASP A 213 -3.22 8.81 7.77
C ASP A 213 -2.51 9.75 6.78
N ARG A 214 -2.46 9.40 5.47
CA ARG A 214 -1.74 10.17 4.46
C ARG A 214 -2.65 10.71 3.37
N LEU A 215 -2.51 12.01 3.11
CA LEU A 215 -3.29 12.68 2.07
C LEU A 215 -2.89 12.23 0.66
N TYR A 216 -1.60 12.13 0.39
CA TYR A 216 -1.06 11.90 -0.96
C TYR A 216 -1.07 10.43 -1.40
N THR A 217 -1.28 9.49 -0.49
CA THR A 217 -1.42 8.07 -0.79
C THR A 217 -2.85 7.59 -0.54
N ASP A 218 -3.32 7.61 0.72
CA ASP A 218 -4.58 6.98 1.13
C ASP A 218 -5.80 7.74 0.61
N MET A 219 -5.83 9.07 0.80
CA MET A 219 -6.95 9.88 0.36
C MET A 219 -6.99 10.01 -1.17
N ALA A 220 -5.81 10.13 -1.81
CA ALA A 220 -5.72 10.09 -3.27
C ALA A 220 -6.20 8.74 -3.82
N MET A 221 -5.80 7.63 -3.21
CA MET A 221 -6.27 6.28 -3.57
C MET A 221 -7.78 6.15 -3.42
N ALA A 222 -8.35 6.63 -2.30
CA ALA A 222 -9.79 6.60 -2.06
C ALA A 222 -10.56 7.32 -3.19
N THR A 223 -10.10 8.51 -3.56
CA THR A 223 -10.71 9.29 -4.64
C THR A 223 -10.60 8.58 -5.99
N ARG A 224 -9.43 8.04 -6.32
CA ARG A 224 -9.20 7.29 -7.58
C ARG A 224 -10.02 6.01 -7.64
N ALA A 225 -10.23 5.34 -6.50
CA ALA A 225 -11.06 4.14 -6.40
C ALA A 225 -12.57 4.44 -6.35
N GLY A 226 -12.98 5.69 -6.16
CA GLY A 226 -14.38 6.08 -5.98
C GLY A 226 -14.99 5.63 -4.65
N VAL A 227 -14.16 5.38 -3.63
CA VAL A 227 -14.58 5.01 -2.28
C VAL A 227 -14.53 6.20 -1.33
N LYS A 228 -15.17 6.12 -0.16
CA LYS A 228 -15.15 7.18 0.85
C LYS A 228 -13.76 7.24 1.51
N GLY A 229 -13.08 8.40 1.41
CA GLY A 229 -11.79 8.62 2.09
C GLY A 229 -12.00 9.13 3.52
N ILE A 230 -11.47 8.44 4.51
CA ILE A 230 -11.50 8.82 5.92
C ILE A 230 -10.06 9.04 6.38
N LEU A 231 -9.73 10.29 6.70
CA LEU A 231 -8.43 10.65 7.21
C LEU A 231 -8.40 10.54 8.73
N VAL A 232 -7.41 9.80 9.26
CA VAL A 232 -7.08 9.82 10.68
C VAL A 232 -5.86 10.72 10.91
N LEU A 233 -5.85 11.44 12.03
CA LEU A 233 -4.75 12.34 12.41
C LEU A 233 -3.79 11.70 13.44
N SER A 234 -3.87 10.38 13.57
CA SER A 234 -3.01 9.59 14.47
C SER A 234 -1.62 9.27 13.91
N GLY A 235 -1.41 9.59 12.62
CA GLY A 235 -0.16 9.30 11.91
C GLY A 235 0.51 10.57 11.33
N GLU A 236 0.72 10.60 10.01
CA GLU A 236 1.54 11.61 9.32
C GLU A 236 0.81 12.95 9.11
N ALA A 237 -0.44 12.92 8.63
CA ALA A 237 -1.17 14.14 8.28
C ALA A 237 -1.58 14.95 9.50
N THR A 238 -1.52 16.28 9.37
CA THR A 238 -1.93 17.25 10.38
C THR A 238 -3.13 18.09 9.90
N GLU A 239 -3.82 18.75 10.83
CA GLU A 239 -4.88 19.70 10.47
C GLU A 239 -4.39 20.82 9.53
N SER A 240 -3.11 21.23 9.66
CA SER A 240 -2.52 22.25 8.78
C SER A 240 -2.34 21.74 7.35
N ASP A 241 -2.01 20.46 7.16
CA ASP A 241 -1.89 19.87 5.82
C ASP A 241 -3.26 19.81 5.13
N VAL A 242 -4.30 19.44 5.88
CA VAL A 242 -5.68 19.47 5.38
C VAL A 242 -6.11 20.88 5.00
N ALA A 243 -5.80 21.88 5.83
CA ALA A 243 -6.14 23.27 5.59
C ALA A 243 -5.41 23.86 4.37
N ALA A 244 -4.27 23.30 3.99
CA ALA A 244 -3.51 23.72 2.81
C ALA A 244 -4.03 23.13 1.49
N LEU A 245 -4.96 22.16 1.53
CA LEU A 245 -5.54 21.57 0.33
C LEU A 245 -6.34 22.59 -0.47
N THR A 246 -6.17 22.56 -1.78
CA THR A 246 -6.95 23.37 -2.71
C THR A 246 -8.31 22.72 -3.00
N VAL A 247 -9.32 23.52 -3.26
CA VAL A 247 -10.66 23.04 -3.62
C VAL A 247 -10.57 22.14 -4.87
N GLY A 248 -11.09 20.92 -4.78
CA GLY A 248 -11.07 19.94 -5.86
C GLY A 248 -9.80 19.09 -5.93
N ALA A 249 -8.89 19.20 -4.96
CA ALA A 249 -7.76 18.28 -4.87
C ALA A 249 -8.25 16.84 -4.63
N GLU A 250 -7.59 15.87 -5.27
CA GLU A 250 -7.94 14.45 -5.10
C GLU A 250 -7.69 13.91 -3.68
N GLN A 251 -6.90 14.65 -2.88
CA GLN A 251 -6.56 14.28 -1.50
C GLN A 251 -7.61 14.72 -0.47
N ILE A 252 -8.72 15.36 -0.89
CA ILE A 252 -9.74 15.85 0.06
C ILE A 252 -10.48 14.66 0.69
N PRO A 253 -10.39 14.47 2.02
CA PRO A 253 -11.12 13.40 2.69
C PRO A 253 -12.62 13.71 2.77
N ALA A 254 -13.45 12.66 2.76
CA ALA A 254 -14.87 12.76 3.05
C ALA A 254 -15.14 12.98 4.55
N LEU A 255 -14.27 12.43 5.42
CA LEU A 255 -14.33 12.57 6.87
C LEU A 255 -12.91 12.70 7.44
N ILE A 256 -12.77 13.49 8.51
CA ILE A 256 -11.53 13.64 9.27
C ILE A 256 -11.84 13.35 10.73
N VAL A 257 -11.05 12.47 11.34
CA VAL A 257 -11.13 12.10 12.75
C VAL A 257 -9.75 12.10 13.39
N GLY A 258 -9.67 12.20 14.70
CA GLY A 258 -8.39 12.14 15.43
C GLY A 258 -7.73 10.78 15.33
N SER A 259 -8.51 9.70 15.46
CA SER A 259 -8.06 8.32 15.29
C SER A 259 -9.26 7.40 15.03
N VAL A 260 -9.01 6.09 14.78
CA VAL A 260 -10.07 5.12 14.44
C VAL A 260 -11.11 4.91 15.54
N ASP A 261 -10.80 5.20 16.81
CA ASP A 261 -11.75 5.10 17.92
C ASP A 261 -12.94 6.09 17.79
N GLU A 262 -12.74 7.21 17.11
CA GLU A 262 -13.82 8.17 16.86
C GLU A 262 -14.86 7.66 15.83
N LEU A 263 -14.53 6.64 15.06
CA LEU A 263 -15.43 5.95 14.14
C LEU A 263 -16.40 4.98 14.85
N LEU A 264 -16.25 4.84 16.17
CA LEU A 264 -17.11 3.99 17.01
C LEU A 264 -18.42 4.65 17.42
N ARG A 265 -18.63 5.94 17.09
CA ARG A 265 -19.73 6.75 17.61
C ARG A 265 -20.91 6.80 16.65
#